data_f7c0d23d06015a8425f9134e0fc82c7b
#
_entry.id   f7c0d23d06015a8425f9134e0fc82c7b
#
_cell.length_a   1.000
_cell.length_b   1.000
_cell.length_c   1.000
_cell.angle_alpha   90.00
_cell.angle_beta   90.00
_cell.angle_gamma   90.00
#
_symmetry.space_group_name_H-M   'P 1'
#
loop_
_entity.id
_entity.type
_entity.pdbx_description
1 polymer ?
#
loop_
_entity_poly.entity_id
_entity_poly.type
_entity_poly.pdbx_seq_one_letter_code
_entity_poly.pdbx_strand_id
1 'polypeptide(L)'
;VDAEHALDPDYAKKIGVDVDNLLISQPDTGEQALEILETLVRSNGVDVVVIDSVAALVPKAEIEGDMGDSHMGLQARLMSQALRKLTGIVSKTNTVVVFINQTRHKIGVFFGNPETTTGGNALKFYSSVRIEVRRSAQIKQADKIIGNRVKVKIVKNKVHEHVAFEHLNRLFISYSTQIPVR
;
A
#
# COMPACT_ATOMS: atom_id res chain seq x y z
N VAL A 1 -0.44 9.85 -2.36
CA VAL A 1 -0.25 9.66 -3.81
C VAL A 1 -1.19 8.54 -4.21
N ASP A 2 -2.24 8.87 -4.96
CA ASP A 2 -3.30 7.97 -5.41
C ASP A 2 -2.98 7.50 -6.85
N ALA A 3 -2.22 6.43 -6.96
CA ALA A 3 -1.85 5.86 -8.25
C ALA A 3 -2.97 5.01 -8.90
N GLU A 4 -4.01 4.67 -8.14
CA GLU A 4 -5.19 3.96 -8.67
C GLU A 4 -6.26 4.95 -9.18
N HIS A 5 -6.13 6.25 -8.91
CA HIS A 5 -7.12 7.30 -9.24
C HIS A 5 -8.52 6.98 -8.68
N ALA A 6 -8.57 6.37 -7.52
CA ALA A 6 -9.79 5.78 -6.94
C ALA A 6 -10.19 6.38 -5.57
N LEU A 7 -9.52 7.45 -5.12
CA LEU A 7 -9.90 8.09 -3.85
C LEU A 7 -11.30 8.66 -3.94
N ASP A 8 -12.18 8.21 -3.05
CA ASP A 8 -13.52 8.77 -2.83
C ASP A 8 -13.47 9.75 -1.64
N PRO A 9 -13.59 11.08 -1.88
CA PRO A 9 -13.54 12.08 -0.82
C PRO A 9 -14.67 11.95 0.19
N ASP A 10 -15.86 11.55 -0.24
CA ASP A 10 -17.02 11.40 0.64
C ASP A 10 -16.83 10.22 1.58
N TYR A 11 -16.28 9.13 1.07
CA TYR A 11 -15.94 7.98 1.89
C TYR A 11 -14.78 8.31 2.85
N ALA A 12 -13.73 8.97 2.37
CA ALA A 12 -12.60 9.40 3.20
C ALA A 12 -13.07 10.28 4.38
N LYS A 13 -13.96 11.24 4.12
CA LYS A 13 -14.54 12.11 5.16
C LYS A 13 -15.37 11.30 6.19
N LYS A 14 -16.14 10.30 5.74
CA LYS A 14 -16.93 9.43 6.63
C LYS A 14 -16.07 8.58 7.57
N ILE A 15 -14.87 8.22 7.18
CA ILE A 15 -13.93 7.47 8.02
C ILE A 15 -13.01 8.37 8.85
N GLY A 16 -13.21 9.69 8.80
CA GLY A 16 -12.53 10.65 9.65
C GLY A 16 -11.28 11.30 9.04
N VAL A 17 -11.08 11.17 7.72
CA VAL A 17 -9.99 11.90 7.04
C VAL A 17 -10.39 13.35 6.87
N ASP A 18 -9.48 14.27 7.22
CA ASP A 18 -9.59 15.70 6.91
C ASP A 18 -9.25 15.93 5.44
N VAL A 19 -10.27 15.84 4.59
CA VAL A 19 -10.10 15.97 3.12
C VAL A 19 -9.73 17.39 2.69
N ASP A 20 -10.06 18.41 3.48
CA ASP A 20 -9.78 19.81 3.14
C ASP A 20 -8.28 20.12 3.29
N ASN A 21 -7.60 19.38 4.17
CA ASN A 21 -6.15 19.49 4.39
C ASN A 21 -5.36 18.32 3.79
N LEU A 22 -6.01 17.41 3.08
CA LEU A 22 -5.35 16.26 2.45
C LEU A 22 -4.66 16.66 1.14
N LEU A 23 -3.34 16.51 1.07
CA LEU A 23 -2.60 16.68 -0.19
C LEU A 23 -2.77 15.41 -1.04
N ILE A 24 -3.37 15.56 -2.22
CA ILE A 24 -3.59 14.47 -3.17
C ILE A 24 -2.79 14.74 -4.44
N SER A 25 -2.13 13.68 -4.93
CA SER A 25 -1.46 13.67 -6.23
C SER A 25 -1.81 12.39 -6.95
N GLN A 26 -2.14 12.48 -8.23
CA GLN A 26 -2.56 11.37 -9.10
C GLN A 26 -1.61 11.29 -10.30
N PRO A 27 -0.46 10.64 -10.15
CA PRO A 27 0.53 10.51 -11.21
C PRO A 27 0.10 9.50 -12.28
N ASP A 28 0.49 9.74 -13.53
CA ASP A 28 0.21 8.85 -14.66
C ASP A 28 1.16 7.67 -14.77
N THR A 29 2.37 7.79 -14.21
CA THR A 29 3.42 6.76 -14.29
C THR A 29 4.01 6.44 -12.92
N GLY A 30 4.57 5.23 -12.80
CA GLY A 30 5.28 4.82 -11.57
C GLY A 30 6.50 5.68 -11.26
N GLU A 31 7.21 6.16 -12.30
CA GLU A 31 8.34 7.08 -12.15
C GLU A 31 7.89 8.40 -11.55
N GLN A 32 6.82 9.02 -12.07
CA GLN A 32 6.27 10.27 -11.53
C GLN A 32 5.84 10.11 -10.08
N ALA A 33 5.14 9.01 -9.76
CA ALA A 33 4.71 8.74 -8.39
C ALA A 33 5.89 8.72 -7.41
N LEU A 34 6.98 8.05 -7.79
CA LEU A 34 8.17 7.88 -6.97
C LEU A 34 9.03 9.16 -6.89
N GLU A 35 9.02 9.99 -7.93
CA GLU A 35 9.66 11.33 -7.93
C GLU A 35 8.91 12.31 -7.03
N ILE A 36 7.57 12.30 -7.08
CA ILE A 36 6.72 13.07 -6.17
C ILE A 36 6.99 12.65 -4.72
N LEU A 37 7.00 11.34 -4.45
CA LEU A 37 7.34 10.81 -3.14
C LEU A 37 8.71 11.28 -2.68
N GLU A 38 9.75 11.16 -3.52
CA GLU A 38 11.11 11.61 -3.20
C GLU A 38 11.13 13.09 -2.85
N THR A 39 10.44 13.93 -3.62
CA THR A 39 10.36 15.38 -3.41
C THR A 39 9.68 15.72 -2.09
N LEU A 40 8.54 15.08 -1.79
CA LEU A 40 7.81 15.28 -0.54
C LEU A 40 8.66 14.88 0.68
N VAL A 41 9.32 13.74 0.62
CA VAL A 41 10.19 13.30 1.72
C VAL A 41 11.39 14.24 1.90
N ARG A 42 12.02 14.68 0.82
CA ARG A 42 13.16 15.62 0.88
C ARG A 42 12.78 16.99 1.46
N SER A 43 11.56 17.44 1.19
CA SER A 43 11.07 18.73 1.72
C SER A 43 10.96 18.73 3.25
N ASN A 44 10.83 17.55 3.87
CA ASN A 44 10.52 17.36 5.31
C ASN A 44 9.31 18.21 5.78
N GLY A 45 8.43 18.57 4.82
CA GLY A 45 7.23 19.38 5.03
C GLY A 45 5.96 18.57 5.25
N VAL A 46 6.07 17.22 5.23
CA VAL A 46 4.95 16.31 5.47
C VAL A 46 5.36 15.21 6.43
N ASP A 47 4.49 14.86 7.38
CA ASP A 47 4.77 13.82 8.38
C ASP A 47 4.54 12.42 7.84
N VAL A 48 3.56 12.25 6.95
CA VAL A 48 3.18 10.94 6.39
C VAL A 48 2.90 11.07 4.90
N VAL A 49 3.48 10.18 4.11
CA VAL A 49 3.14 10.00 2.69
C VAL A 49 2.65 8.57 2.46
N VAL A 50 1.48 8.43 1.85
CA VAL A 50 0.89 7.14 1.49
C VAL A 50 0.91 6.98 -0.03
N ILE A 51 1.40 5.84 -0.52
CA ILE A 51 1.31 5.41 -1.92
C ILE A 51 0.23 4.34 -2.04
N ASP A 52 -0.84 4.65 -2.73
CA ASP A 52 -1.97 3.74 -2.98
C ASP A 52 -2.17 3.53 -4.49
N SER A 53 -1.80 2.41 -5.02
CA SER A 53 -1.05 1.29 -4.46
C SER A 53 0.19 0.97 -5.31
N VAL A 54 1.13 0.17 -4.78
CA VAL A 54 2.30 -0.30 -5.56
C VAL A 54 1.87 -1.06 -6.82
N ALA A 55 0.71 -1.73 -6.79
CA ALA A 55 0.18 -2.47 -7.93
C ALA A 55 -0.11 -1.57 -9.14
N ALA A 56 -0.45 -0.30 -8.91
CA ALA A 56 -0.77 0.69 -9.93
C ALA A 56 0.46 1.51 -10.40
N LEU A 57 1.64 1.29 -9.84
CA LEU A 57 2.87 1.95 -10.29
C LEU A 57 3.37 1.33 -11.59
N VAL A 58 2.73 1.68 -12.71
CA VAL A 58 3.11 1.19 -14.03
C VAL A 58 4.31 1.97 -14.54
N PRO A 59 5.40 1.30 -14.96
CA PRO A 59 6.55 1.96 -15.57
C PRO A 59 6.17 2.69 -16.86
N LYS A 60 6.76 3.86 -17.11
CA LYS A 60 6.50 4.67 -18.29
C LYS A 60 6.72 3.86 -19.58
N ALA A 61 7.79 3.08 -19.66
CA ALA A 61 8.09 2.25 -20.79
C ALA A 61 7.02 1.16 -21.09
N GLU A 62 6.28 0.73 -20.07
CA GLU A 62 5.15 -0.19 -20.23
C GLU A 62 3.92 0.51 -20.78
N ILE A 63 3.70 1.78 -20.40
CA ILE A 63 2.59 2.60 -20.90
C ILE A 63 2.80 3.01 -22.36
N GLU A 64 4.05 3.32 -22.73
CA GLU A 64 4.42 3.76 -24.11
C GLU A 64 4.66 2.58 -25.07
N GLY A 65 4.75 1.34 -24.57
CA GLY A 65 4.92 0.14 -25.37
C GLY A 65 3.64 -0.31 -26.08
N ASP A 66 3.81 -1.18 -27.07
CA ASP A 66 2.67 -1.75 -27.81
C ASP A 66 1.94 -2.82 -26.99
N MET A 67 0.64 -2.99 -27.28
CA MET A 67 -0.16 -4.05 -26.65
C MET A 67 0.39 -5.43 -27.03
N GLY A 68 0.86 -6.17 -26.03
CA GLY A 68 1.45 -7.49 -26.17
C GLY A 68 2.96 -7.54 -25.98
N ASP A 69 3.61 -6.39 -25.83
CA ASP A 69 5.02 -6.35 -25.50
C ASP A 69 5.32 -6.95 -24.12
N SER A 70 6.45 -7.65 -24.02
CA SER A 70 6.87 -8.26 -22.76
C SER A 70 7.66 -7.27 -21.91
N HIS A 71 7.01 -6.75 -20.87
CA HIS A 71 7.61 -5.82 -19.91
C HIS A 71 8.01 -6.49 -18.58
N MET A 72 8.40 -7.76 -18.64
CA MET A 72 8.72 -8.55 -17.45
C MET A 72 9.78 -7.88 -16.56
N GLY A 73 9.44 -7.67 -15.29
CA GLY A 73 10.35 -7.18 -14.27
C GLY A 73 10.63 -5.67 -14.27
N LEU A 74 10.06 -4.88 -15.18
CA LEU A 74 10.26 -3.42 -15.20
C LEU A 74 9.81 -2.77 -13.89
N GLN A 75 8.61 -3.09 -13.40
CA GLN A 75 8.10 -2.58 -12.13
C GLN A 75 9.00 -2.97 -10.95
N ALA A 76 9.48 -4.22 -10.91
CA ALA A 76 10.39 -4.66 -9.84
C ALA A 76 11.75 -3.93 -9.88
N ARG A 77 12.24 -3.61 -11.07
CA ARG A 77 13.46 -2.83 -11.28
C ARG A 77 13.27 -1.39 -10.83
N LEU A 78 12.16 -0.75 -11.23
CA LEU A 78 11.77 0.59 -10.82
C LEU A 78 11.69 0.69 -9.29
N MET A 79 10.96 -0.21 -8.64
CA MET A 79 10.84 -0.25 -7.18
C MET A 79 12.18 -0.46 -6.49
N SER A 80 13.03 -1.34 -7.01
CA SER A 80 14.37 -1.58 -6.44
C SER A 80 15.27 -0.35 -6.53
N GLN A 81 15.19 0.39 -7.63
CA GLN A 81 15.95 1.63 -7.83
C GLN A 81 15.46 2.74 -6.90
N ALA A 82 14.14 2.95 -6.85
CA ALA A 82 13.53 3.98 -6.02
C ALA A 82 13.79 3.75 -4.54
N LEU A 83 13.58 2.54 -4.03
CA LEU A 83 13.78 2.22 -2.62
C LEU A 83 15.24 2.37 -2.16
N ARG A 84 16.22 2.09 -3.02
CA ARG A 84 17.63 2.38 -2.70
C ARG A 84 17.88 3.87 -2.47
N LYS A 85 17.25 4.75 -3.28
CA LYS A 85 17.36 6.21 -3.12
C LYS A 85 16.59 6.67 -1.87
N LEU A 86 15.34 6.24 -1.75
CA LEU A 86 14.42 6.67 -0.69
C LEU A 86 14.91 6.30 0.71
N THR A 87 15.50 5.11 0.89
CA THR A 87 15.97 4.66 2.21
C THR A 87 16.99 5.64 2.81
N GLY A 88 17.93 6.14 1.98
CA GLY A 88 18.92 7.11 2.44
C GLY A 88 18.35 8.50 2.74
N ILE A 89 17.20 8.84 2.15
CA ILE A 89 16.52 10.13 2.36
C ILE A 89 15.63 10.03 3.60
N VAL A 90 14.77 9.02 3.65
CA VAL A 90 13.83 8.78 4.76
C VAL A 90 14.55 8.68 6.10
N SER A 91 15.75 8.07 6.13
CA SER A 91 16.54 7.98 7.37
C SER A 91 17.02 9.33 7.92
N LYS A 92 16.93 10.42 7.14
CA LYS A 92 17.35 11.77 7.51
C LYS A 92 16.20 12.75 7.68
N THR A 93 14.98 12.28 7.54
CA THR A 93 13.75 13.08 7.65
C THR A 93 12.83 12.48 8.70
N ASN A 94 11.85 13.25 9.15
CA ASN A 94 10.81 12.79 10.08
C ASN A 94 9.54 12.29 9.37
N THR A 95 9.64 12.04 8.06
CA THR A 95 8.51 11.58 7.26
C THR A 95 8.34 10.07 7.32
N VAL A 96 7.16 9.60 7.62
CA VAL A 96 6.77 8.17 7.51
C VAL A 96 6.26 7.90 6.10
N VAL A 97 6.79 6.88 5.44
CA VAL A 97 6.33 6.45 4.12
C VAL A 97 5.60 5.12 4.23
N VAL A 98 4.35 5.11 3.77
CA VAL A 98 3.47 3.94 3.75
C VAL A 98 3.23 3.50 2.32
N PHE A 99 3.58 2.25 1.99
CA PHE A 99 3.25 1.63 0.72
C PHE A 99 2.09 0.65 0.91
N ILE A 100 0.96 0.91 0.27
CA ILE A 100 -0.12 -0.06 0.15
C ILE A 100 0.23 -1.00 -1.00
N ASN A 101 0.04 -2.31 -0.80
CA ASN A 101 0.34 -3.29 -1.83
C ASN A 101 -0.74 -4.39 -1.84
N GLN A 102 -0.84 -5.08 -2.96
CA GLN A 102 -1.81 -6.15 -3.16
C GLN A 102 -1.11 -7.51 -3.18
N THR A 103 -1.73 -8.50 -2.56
CA THR A 103 -1.27 -9.90 -2.64
C THR A 103 -1.70 -10.51 -3.97
N ARG A 104 -0.83 -11.35 -4.53
CA ARG A 104 -1.06 -12.14 -5.74
C ARG A 104 -0.66 -13.59 -5.46
N HIS A 105 -1.16 -14.50 -6.25
CA HIS A 105 -0.79 -15.89 -6.20
C HIS A 105 0.10 -16.24 -7.40
N LYS A 106 1.24 -16.87 -7.14
CA LYS A 106 2.10 -17.44 -8.17
C LYS A 106 1.46 -18.69 -8.72
N ILE A 107 1.29 -18.73 -10.03
CA ILE A 107 0.79 -19.92 -10.74
C ILE A 107 1.91 -20.98 -10.74
N GLY A 108 1.55 -22.26 -10.54
CA GLY A 108 2.50 -23.39 -10.63
C GLY A 108 3.34 -23.65 -9.38
N VAL A 109 3.06 -22.98 -8.27
CA VAL A 109 3.71 -23.31 -6.97
C VAL A 109 2.90 -24.37 -6.25
N PHE A 110 3.37 -25.63 -6.33
CA PHE A 110 2.71 -26.77 -5.67
C PHE A 110 3.14 -26.96 -4.20
N PHE A 111 4.30 -26.42 -3.81
CA PHE A 111 4.83 -26.54 -2.45
C PHE A 111 5.23 -25.15 -1.91
N GLY A 112 4.99 -24.94 -0.60
CA GLY A 112 5.28 -23.67 0.07
C GLY A 112 4.16 -22.64 -0.06
N ASN A 113 4.47 -21.37 0.25
CA ASN A 113 3.49 -20.28 0.18
C ASN A 113 3.48 -19.67 -1.23
N PRO A 114 2.39 -19.80 -2.01
CA PRO A 114 2.29 -19.22 -3.34
C PRO A 114 2.09 -17.70 -3.32
N GLU A 115 1.80 -17.11 -2.16
CA GLU A 115 1.51 -15.68 -2.08
C GLU A 115 2.73 -14.81 -2.33
N THR A 116 2.55 -13.80 -3.15
CA THR A 116 3.54 -12.78 -3.47
C THR A 116 2.88 -11.40 -3.51
N THR A 117 3.68 -10.36 -3.64
CA THR A 117 3.21 -8.99 -3.82
C THR A 117 3.73 -8.43 -5.13
N THR A 118 3.05 -7.41 -5.68
CA THR A 118 3.51 -6.67 -6.86
C THR A 118 4.77 -5.86 -6.56
N GLY A 119 5.49 -5.41 -7.59
CA GLY A 119 6.70 -4.60 -7.44
C GLY A 119 7.95 -5.38 -6.99
N GLY A 120 7.94 -6.72 -7.07
CA GLY A 120 9.07 -7.57 -6.73
C GLY A 120 9.31 -7.72 -5.22
N ASN A 121 10.57 -8.00 -4.85
CA ASN A 121 10.91 -8.29 -3.45
C ASN A 121 11.51 -7.09 -2.69
N ALA A 122 11.80 -5.98 -3.35
CA ALA A 122 12.52 -4.85 -2.75
C ALA A 122 11.84 -4.32 -1.48
N LEU A 123 10.52 -4.08 -1.51
CA LEU A 123 9.76 -3.62 -0.34
C LEU A 123 9.88 -4.56 0.86
N LYS A 124 9.95 -5.88 0.63
CA LYS A 124 10.10 -6.87 1.72
C LYS A 124 11.39 -6.67 2.50
N PHE A 125 12.46 -6.25 1.81
CA PHE A 125 13.77 -6.01 2.43
C PHE A 125 13.88 -4.62 3.04
N TYR A 126 13.48 -3.58 2.31
CA TYR A 126 13.64 -2.18 2.73
C TYR A 126 12.65 -1.75 3.82
N SER A 127 11.44 -2.27 3.85
CA SER A 127 10.45 -1.89 4.88
C SER A 127 10.93 -2.22 6.30
N SER A 128 10.73 -1.28 7.23
CA SER A 128 10.97 -1.46 8.66
C SER A 128 9.83 -2.25 9.32
N VAL A 129 8.60 -1.97 8.92
CA VAL A 129 7.39 -2.66 9.40
C VAL A 129 6.63 -3.20 8.20
N ARG A 130 6.08 -4.42 8.32
CA ARG A 130 5.16 -5.00 7.34
C ARG A 130 3.93 -5.52 8.05
N ILE A 131 2.79 -5.07 7.58
CA ILE A 131 1.48 -5.40 8.13
C ILE A 131 0.69 -6.13 7.03
N GLU A 132 0.16 -7.28 7.36
CA GLU A 132 -0.76 -8.03 6.53
C GLU A 132 -2.17 -7.83 7.04
N VAL A 133 -3.08 -7.44 6.14
CA VAL A 133 -4.47 -7.16 6.45
C VAL A 133 -5.34 -8.10 5.62
N ARG A 134 -6.16 -8.94 6.29
CA ARG A 134 -7.05 -9.90 5.63
C ARG A 134 -8.46 -9.81 6.16
N ARG A 135 -9.44 -9.80 5.26
CA ARG A 135 -10.83 -10.00 5.65
C ARG A 135 -11.02 -11.43 6.15
N SER A 136 -11.58 -11.59 7.34
CA SER A 136 -11.83 -12.90 7.95
C SER A 136 -13.30 -13.30 7.94
N ALA A 137 -14.23 -12.35 8.09
CA ALA A 137 -15.65 -12.60 8.08
C ALA A 137 -16.44 -11.34 7.72
N GLN A 138 -17.71 -11.51 7.35
CA GLN A 138 -18.68 -10.43 7.26
C GLN A 138 -19.44 -10.30 8.58
N ILE A 139 -19.75 -9.08 8.98
CA ILE A 139 -20.63 -8.78 10.10
C ILE A 139 -22.01 -8.52 9.50
N LYS A 140 -22.99 -9.33 9.89
CA LYS A 140 -24.37 -9.22 9.40
C LYS A 140 -25.31 -8.83 10.54
N GLN A 141 -26.31 -8.04 10.22
CA GLN A 141 -27.46 -7.76 11.07
C GLN A 141 -28.70 -8.15 10.26
N ALA A 142 -29.34 -9.23 10.66
CA ALA A 142 -30.30 -9.96 9.83
C ALA A 142 -29.67 -10.30 8.46
N ASP A 143 -30.29 -9.95 7.34
CA ASP A 143 -29.79 -10.20 6.00
C ASP A 143 -28.86 -9.10 5.45
N LYS A 144 -28.65 -8.02 6.20
CA LYS A 144 -27.85 -6.88 5.76
C LYS A 144 -26.41 -7.00 6.26
N ILE A 145 -25.44 -6.87 5.34
CA ILE A 145 -24.01 -6.76 5.70
C ILE A 145 -23.77 -5.36 6.22
N ILE A 146 -23.33 -5.25 7.50
CA ILE A 146 -23.06 -3.98 8.18
C ILE A 146 -21.56 -3.69 8.33
N GLY A 147 -20.70 -4.66 8.03
CA GLY A 147 -19.26 -4.47 8.12
C GLY A 147 -18.46 -5.74 7.84
N ASN A 148 -17.14 -5.63 7.98
CA ASN A 148 -16.21 -6.74 7.82
C ASN A 148 -15.36 -6.90 9.08
N ARG A 149 -15.13 -8.14 9.47
CA ARG A 149 -14.10 -8.48 10.45
C ARG A 149 -12.78 -8.64 9.71
N VAL A 150 -11.77 -7.93 10.16
CA VAL A 150 -10.44 -7.92 9.54
C VAL A 150 -9.43 -8.50 10.54
N LYS A 151 -8.56 -9.38 10.04
CA LYS A 151 -7.40 -9.89 10.77
C LYS A 151 -6.18 -9.09 10.33
N VAL A 152 -5.49 -8.48 11.30
CA VAL A 152 -4.24 -7.76 11.08
C VAL A 152 -3.10 -8.57 11.68
N LYS A 153 -2.01 -8.74 10.91
CA LYS A 153 -0.80 -9.45 11.35
C LYS A 153 0.44 -8.63 11.02
N ILE A 154 1.27 -8.39 12.03
CA ILE A 154 2.60 -7.81 11.83
C ILE A 154 3.53 -8.95 11.40
N VAL A 155 4.00 -8.93 10.14
CA VAL A 155 4.86 -9.99 9.56
C VAL A 155 6.33 -9.60 9.56
N LYS A 156 6.65 -8.33 9.84
CA LYS A 156 8.00 -7.83 10.05
C LYS A 156 7.95 -6.58 10.93
N ASN A 157 8.86 -6.51 11.90
CA ASN A 157 9.07 -5.33 12.73
C ASN A 157 10.58 -5.21 13.04
N LYS A 158 11.17 -4.08 12.67
CA LYS A 158 12.56 -3.72 12.96
C LYS A 158 12.67 -2.53 13.92
N VAL A 159 11.55 -1.95 14.33
CA VAL A 159 11.50 -0.70 15.12
C VAL A 159 11.48 -0.99 16.61
N HIS A 160 10.92 -2.12 17.01
CA HIS A 160 10.80 -2.51 18.41
C HIS A 160 11.24 -3.96 18.60
N GLU A 161 12.08 -4.20 19.63
CA GLU A 161 12.39 -5.55 20.08
C GLU A 161 11.16 -6.18 20.70
N HIS A 162 10.82 -7.36 20.24
CA HIS A 162 9.91 -8.38 20.78
C HIS A 162 8.93 -7.97 21.91
N VAL A 163 8.03 -7.04 21.68
CA VAL A 163 6.80 -7.01 22.47
C VAL A 163 5.88 -8.08 21.89
N ALA A 164 5.50 -9.01 22.76
CA ALA A 164 4.74 -10.20 22.45
C ALA A 164 3.64 -9.96 21.42
N PHE A 165 3.74 -10.68 20.28
CA PHE A 165 2.79 -10.68 19.17
C PHE A 165 1.36 -11.09 19.56
N GLU A 166 1.12 -11.49 20.81
CA GLU A 166 -0.18 -12.02 21.26
C GLU A 166 -1.27 -10.97 21.44
N HIS A 167 -0.91 -9.71 21.73
CA HIS A 167 -1.93 -8.68 22.04
C HIS A 167 -2.45 -7.89 20.82
N LEU A 168 -1.76 -7.90 19.68
CA LEU A 168 -2.19 -7.19 18.47
C LEU A 168 -3.06 -8.03 17.51
N ASN A 169 -3.28 -9.29 17.83
CA ASN A 169 -4.10 -10.18 16.99
C ASN A 169 -5.62 -9.87 17.03
N ARG A 170 -6.06 -8.83 17.75
CA ARG A 170 -7.48 -8.48 17.91
C ARG A 170 -7.75 -6.99 17.80
N LEU A 171 -7.21 -6.32 16.78
CA LEU A 171 -7.74 -5.01 16.44
C LEU A 171 -9.03 -5.22 15.63
N PHE A 172 -10.18 -5.11 16.29
CA PHE A 172 -11.48 -5.12 15.63
C PHE A 172 -11.75 -3.71 15.11
N ILE A 173 -11.57 -3.48 13.82
CA ILE A 173 -12.04 -2.25 13.18
C ILE A 173 -13.46 -2.54 12.70
N SER A 174 -14.44 -2.06 13.46
CA SER A 174 -15.84 -2.05 13.05
C SER A 174 -16.05 -0.84 12.14
N TYR A 175 -16.19 -1.04 10.83
CA TYR A 175 -16.68 -0.03 9.92
C TYR A 175 -18.15 -0.32 9.62
N SER A 176 -19.04 0.57 10.04
CA SER A 176 -20.41 0.59 9.53
C SER A 176 -20.42 1.38 8.22
N THR A 177 -20.20 0.72 7.09
CA THR A 177 -20.41 1.31 5.79
C THR A 177 -21.86 1.13 5.38
N GLN A 178 -22.67 2.16 5.54
CA GLN A 178 -23.87 2.31 4.71
C GLN A 178 -23.40 2.88 3.36
N ILE A 179 -22.89 2.03 2.48
CA ILE A 179 -22.73 2.38 1.07
C ILE A 179 -24.03 1.94 0.39
N PRO A 180 -24.81 2.85 -0.19
CA PRO A 180 -25.86 2.45 -1.11
C PRO A 180 -25.17 1.88 -2.36
N VAL A 181 -25.35 0.59 -2.60
CA VAL A 181 -25.03 -0.04 -3.87
C VAL A 181 -25.96 0.58 -4.90
N ARG A 182 -25.41 1.31 -5.87
CA ARG A 182 -26.09 1.64 -7.12
C ARG A 182 -25.92 0.51 -8.10
#